data_0590f2b327ae19a3a894e21e2083e3af
#
_entry.id   0590f2b327ae19a3a894e21e2083e3af
#
_cell.length_a   1.000
_cell.length_b   1.000
_cell.length_c   1.000
_cell.angle_alpha   90.00
_cell.angle_beta   90.00
_cell.angle_gamma   90.00
#
_symmetry.space_group_name_H-M   'P 1'
#
loop_
_entity.id
_entity.type
_entity.pdbx_description
1 polymer ?
#
loop_
_entity_poly.entity_id
_entity_poly.type
_entity_poly.pdbx_seq_one_letter_code
_entity_poly.pdbx_strand_id
1 'polypeptide(L)'
;KGEGKPLVFIPGLTFSGEIFKNQLEYFSSEYRVIAIDPRGQGYSAKTVDGNDYLTHGRDVAGLIDALGLKDIVLIGWSTGNLDTWSYVQQFGKDKLRGVVTIDMSPLPLSPDPKWWTEGTIEELSQVATQVLTSSEGCREFFSEYATGVMIQHKMKPDELEYLLDISGRTPYWICRQLFCDAVFSNY
;
A
#
# COMPACT_ATOMS: atom_id res chain seq x y z
N LYS A 1 -12.02 -2.63 14.45
CA LYS A 1 -12.64 -3.82 15.01
C LYS A 1 -11.83 -4.30 16.20
N GLY A 2 -12.47 -4.90 17.22
CA GLY A 2 -11.79 -5.39 18.42
C GLY A 2 -11.33 -4.30 19.40
N GLU A 3 -10.79 -4.73 20.52
CA GLU A 3 -10.27 -3.89 21.60
C GLU A 3 -8.85 -4.35 21.97
N GLY A 4 -8.08 -3.50 22.65
CA GLY A 4 -6.71 -3.80 23.04
C GLY A 4 -5.65 -2.95 22.32
N LYS A 5 -4.44 -3.49 22.20
CA LYS A 5 -3.33 -2.78 21.55
C LYS A 5 -3.59 -2.62 20.05
N PRO A 6 -3.30 -1.44 19.48
CA PRO A 6 -3.63 -1.18 18.08
C PRO A 6 -2.66 -1.87 17.11
N LEU A 7 -3.25 -2.54 16.11
CA LEU A 7 -2.61 -2.97 14.87
C LEU A 7 -3.17 -2.12 13.73
N VAL A 8 -2.33 -1.44 12.99
CA VAL A 8 -2.73 -0.59 11.85
C VAL A 8 -2.17 -1.18 10.57
N PHE A 9 -3.06 -1.63 9.70
CA PHE A 9 -2.74 -2.24 8.40
C PHE A 9 -2.86 -1.22 7.28
N ILE A 10 -1.82 -1.12 6.47
CA ILE A 10 -1.71 -0.20 5.33
C ILE A 10 -1.53 -1.03 4.05
N PRO A 11 -2.47 -0.95 3.09
CA PRO A 11 -2.44 -1.76 1.89
C PRO A 11 -1.44 -1.25 0.85
N GLY A 12 -1.15 -2.11 -0.13
CA GLY A 12 -0.34 -1.76 -1.30
C GLY A 12 -1.08 -0.86 -2.29
N LEU A 13 -0.38 -0.56 -3.38
CA LEU A 13 -0.83 0.31 -4.46
C LEU A 13 -2.21 -0.09 -4.97
N THR A 14 -3.12 0.87 -5.03
CA THR A 14 -4.52 0.79 -5.43
C THR A 14 -5.45 0.01 -4.51
N PHE A 15 -4.93 -0.82 -3.62
CA PHE A 15 -5.76 -1.61 -2.72
C PHE A 15 -6.33 -0.76 -1.57
N SER A 16 -7.43 -1.25 -0.99
CA SER A 16 -8.05 -0.69 0.21
C SER A 16 -7.82 -1.59 1.42
N GLY A 17 -8.19 -1.10 2.60
CA GLY A 17 -8.17 -1.89 3.83
C GLY A 17 -9.00 -3.17 3.78
N GLU A 18 -9.91 -3.31 2.81
CA GLU A 18 -10.69 -4.54 2.59
C GLU A 18 -9.83 -5.77 2.27
N ILE A 19 -8.64 -5.58 1.70
CA ILE A 19 -7.71 -6.69 1.42
C ILE A 19 -7.34 -7.46 2.70
N PHE A 20 -7.40 -6.79 3.85
CA PHE A 20 -7.06 -7.35 5.16
C PHE A 20 -8.27 -7.92 5.92
N LYS A 21 -9.39 -8.22 5.25
CA LYS A 21 -10.61 -8.72 5.91
C LYS A 21 -10.36 -9.93 6.83
N ASN A 22 -9.53 -10.86 6.38
CA ASN A 22 -9.20 -12.07 7.15
C ASN A 22 -8.33 -11.73 8.37
N GLN A 23 -7.37 -10.81 8.23
CA GLN A 23 -6.52 -10.32 9.32
C GLN A 23 -7.34 -9.53 10.35
N LEU A 24 -8.29 -8.70 9.88
CA LEU A 24 -9.21 -7.98 10.76
C LEU A 24 -10.07 -8.95 11.59
N GLU A 25 -10.51 -10.04 10.97
CA GLU A 25 -11.31 -11.04 11.66
C GLU A 25 -10.50 -11.82 12.67
N TYR A 26 -9.33 -12.31 12.27
CA TYR A 26 -8.46 -13.12 13.11
C TYR A 26 -7.93 -12.34 14.32
N PHE A 27 -7.34 -11.17 14.11
CA PHE A 27 -6.68 -10.42 15.17
C PHE A 27 -7.64 -9.65 16.09
N SER A 28 -8.89 -9.39 15.65
CA SER A 28 -9.84 -8.59 16.45
C SER A 28 -10.29 -9.24 17.77
N SER A 29 -9.97 -10.51 17.99
CA SER A 29 -10.21 -11.19 19.27
C SER A 29 -9.29 -10.70 20.40
N GLU A 30 -8.09 -10.19 20.07
CA GLU A 30 -7.07 -9.81 21.04
C GLU A 30 -6.53 -8.37 20.86
N TYR A 31 -6.77 -7.77 19.69
CA TYR A 31 -6.22 -6.47 19.31
C TYR A 31 -7.31 -5.51 18.80
N ARG A 32 -7.05 -4.23 18.95
CA ARG A 32 -7.77 -3.20 18.19
C ARG A 32 -7.20 -3.13 16.78
N VAL A 33 -7.87 -3.73 15.81
CA VAL A 33 -7.40 -3.81 14.42
C VAL A 33 -8.01 -2.69 13.59
N ILE A 34 -7.16 -1.97 12.89
CA ILE A 34 -7.50 -0.84 12.03
C ILE A 34 -6.87 -1.13 10.66
N ALA A 35 -7.67 -1.20 9.62
CA ALA A 35 -7.19 -1.22 8.24
C ALA A 35 -7.61 0.10 7.59
N ILE A 36 -6.70 0.74 6.88
CA ILE A 36 -6.94 2.06 6.30
C ILE A 36 -7.07 1.98 4.78
N ASP A 37 -7.81 2.95 4.25
CA ASP A 37 -7.74 3.28 2.84
C ASP A 37 -6.83 4.51 2.72
N PRO A 38 -5.61 4.40 2.18
CA PRO A 38 -4.75 5.56 1.98
C PRO A 38 -5.43 6.61 1.08
N ARG A 39 -5.00 7.85 1.17
CA ARG A 39 -5.45 8.92 0.26
C ARG A 39 -5.41 8.43 -1.19
N GLY A 40 -6.46 8.76 -1.95
CA GLY A 40 -6.58 8.34 -3.35
C GLY A 40 -7.03 6.89 -3.57
N GLN A 41 -6.93 6.02 -2.57
CA GLN A 41 -7.26 4.59 -2.69
C GLN A 41 -8.60 4.26 -2.01
N GLY A 42 -9.14 3.09 -2.33
CA GLY A 42 -10.36 2.55 -1.72
C GLY A 42 -11.51 3.55 -1.68
N TYR A 43 -12.07 3.80 -0.51
CA TYR A 43 -13.14 4.77 -0.27
C TYR A 43 -12.66 6.15 0.19
N SER A 44 -11.34 6.34 0.37
CA SER A 44 -10.78 7.64 0.70
C SER A 44 -10.92 8.64 -0.44
N ALA A 45 -10.83 9.95 -0.10
CA ALA A 45 -10.98 11.03 -1.06
C ALA A 45 -9.99 10.91 -2.23
N LYS A 46 -10.49 11.12 -3.45
CA LYS A 46 -9.71 11.14 -4.69
C LYS A 46 -9.26 12.58 -4.96
N THR A 47 -8.11 12.93 -4.40
CA THR A 47 -7.53 14.29 -4.50
C THR A 47 -6.61 14.41 -5.69
N VAL A 48 -6.53 15.59 -6.29
CA VAL A 48 -5.60 15.88 -7.40
C VAL A 48 -4.16 15.92 -6.90
N ASP A 49 -3.96 16.45 -5.67
CA ASP A 49 -2.66 16.64 -5.05
C ASP A 49 -2.45 15.71 -3.86
N GLY A 50 -1.19 15.51 -3.47
CA GLY A 50 -0.79 14.75 -2.30
C GLY A 50 -0.84 13.22 -2.50
N ASN A 51 -0.85 12.77 -3.74
CA ASN A 51 -0.71 11.34 -4.07
C ASN A 51 0.79 10.99 -4.15
N ASP A 52 1.44 11.07 -3.01
CA ASP A 52 2.86 10.78 -2.76
C ASP A 52 3.04 10.22 -1.36
N TYR A 53 4.09 9.43 -1.14
CA TYR A 53 4.29 8.75 0.15
C TYR A 53 4.73 9.68 1.27
N LEU A 54 5.30 10.85 0.96
CA LEU A 54 5.60 11.86 1.96
C LEU A 54 4.30 12.42 2.58
N THR A 55 3.29 12.69 1.75
CA THR A 55 1.97 13.15 2.20
C THR A 55 1.21 12.01 2.89
N HIS A 56 1.27 10.79 2.37
CA HIS A 56 0.66 9.62 2.99
C HIS A 56 1.20 9.37 4.40
N GLY A 57 2.52 9.51 4.64
CA GLY A 57 3.10 9.43 5.99
C GLY A 57 2.51 10.46 6.96
N ARG A 58 2.20 11.68 6.48
CA ARG A 58 1.49 12.70 7.27
C ARG A 58 0.05 12.32 7.55
N ASP A 59 -0.64 11.72 6.58
CA ASP A 59 -2.01 11.22 6.77
C ASP A 59 -2.06 10.11 7.83
N VAL A 60 -1.07 9.19 7.81
CA VAL A 60 -0.92 8.17 8.86
C VAL A 60 -0.71 8.81 10.23
N ALA A 61 0.13 9.85 10.33
CA ALA A 61 0.32 10.59 11.58
C ALA A 61 -0.98 11.26 12.05
N GLY A 62 -1.70 11.90 11.14
CA GLY A 62 -2.99 12.52 11.42
C GLY A 62 -4.03 11.51 11.92
N LEU A 63 -4.09 10.32 11.32
CA LEU A 63 -4.96 9.24 11.77
C LEU A 63 -4.60 8.77 13.18
N ILE A 64 -3.31 8.54 13.44
CA ILE A 64 -2.81 8.12 14.75
C ILE A 64 -3.21 9.13 15.82
N ASP A 65 -3.07 10.44 15.53
CA ASP A 65 -3.42 11.51 16.44
C ASP A 65 -4.92 11.63 16.65
N ALA A 66 -5.70 11.60 15.57
CA ALA A 66 -7.17 11.69 15.63
C ALA A 66 -7.80 10.55 16.43
N LEU A 67 -7.22 9.35 16.36
CA LEU A 67 -7.70 8.18 17.11
C LEU A 67 -7.02 8.02 18.49
N GLY A 68 -6.11 8.91 18.86
CA GLY A 68 -5.38 8.87 20.14
C GLY A 68 -4.56 7.60 20.34
N LEU A 69 -4.01 7.04 19.26
CA LEU A 69 -3.32 5.75 19.30
C LEU A 69 -1.92 5.89 19.91
N LYS A 70 -1.56 4.85 20.70
CA LYS A 70 -0.22 4.68 21.31
C LYS A 70 0.12 3.19 21.32
N ASP A 71 1.40 2.88 21.44
CA ASP A 71 1.90 1.49 21.51
C ASP A 71 1.45 0.65 20.29
N ILE A 72 1.60 1.25 19.10
CA ILE A 72 1.04 0.78 17.83
C ILE A 72 2.00 -0.19 17.16
N VAL A 73 1.47 -1.21 16.49
CA VAL A 73 2.19 -1.91 15.42
C VAL A 73 1.66 -1.40 14.07
N LEU A 74 2.52 -0.75 13.29
CA LEU A 74 2.23 -0.43 11.89
C LEU A 74 2.61 -1.63 11.02
N ILE A 75 1.71 -2.00 10.11
CA ILE A 75 1.86 -3.17 9.24
C ILE A 75 1.64 -2.69 7.81
N GLY A 76 2.74 -2.53 7.08
CA GLY A 76 2.70 -2.17 5.66
C GLY A 76 2.79 -3.42 4.79
N TRP A 77 1.97 -3.48 3.74
CA TRP A 77 2.09 -4.48 2.70
C TRP A 77 2.38 -3.80 1.37
N SER A 78 3.39 -4.31 0.60
CA SER A 78 3.81 -3.73 -0.67
C SER A 78 4.10 -2.23 -0.50
N THR A 79 3.58 -1.35 -1.34
CA THR A 79 3.79 0.11 -1.22
C THR A 79 3.25 0.71 0.08
N GLY A 80 2.37 0.04 0.84
CA GLY A 80 1.99 0.46 2.19
C GLY A 80 3.17 0.50 3.18
N ASN A 81 4.30 -0.13 2.83
CA ASN A 81 5.55 0.04 3.57
C ASN A 81 6.14 1.44 3.35
N LEU A 82 5.97 2.03 2.17
CA LEU A 82 6.45 3.39 1.89
C LEU A 82 5.69 4.41 2.77
N ASP A 83 4.37 4.24 2.95
CA ASP A 83 3.58 5.02 3.91
C ASP A 83 4.15 4.88 5.33
N THR A 84 4.42 3.64 5.74
CA THR A 84 4.94 3.30 7.06
C THR A 84 6.32 3.90 7.30
N TRP A 85 7.24 3.72 6.35
CA TRP A 85 8.60 4.25 6.47
C TRP A 85 8.62 5.78 6.40
N SER A 86 7.79 6.37 5.54
CA SER A 86 7.59 7.81 5.47
C SER A 86 7.09 8.38 6.81
N TYR A 87 6.13 7.70 7.45
CA TYR A 87 5.71 8.07 8.82
C TYR A 87 6.89 8.03 9.80
N VAL A 88 7.65 6.93 9.83
CA VAL A 88 8.78 6.77 10.76
C VAL A 88 9.86 7.84 10.51
N GLN A 89 10.16 8.13 9.25
CA GLN A 89 11.15 9.13 8.87
C GLN A 89 10.77 10.54 9.32
N GLN A 90 9.48 10.90 9.20
CA GLN A 90 9.00 12.25 9.53
C GLN A 90 8.65 12.45 11.01
N PHE A 91 8.12 11.44 11.67
CA PHE A 91 7.52 11.56 13.01
C PHE A 91 8.20 10.68 14.08
N GLY A 92 9.15 9.85 13.68
CA GLY A 92 9.86 8.97 14.59
C GLY A 92 9.03 7.78 15.08
N LYS A 93 9.49 7.16 16.16
CA LYS A 93 8.97 5.87 16.65
C LYS A 93 8.25 5.93 17.99
N ASP A 94 8.10 7.11 18.59
CA ASP A 94 7.65 7.24 20.00
C ASP A 94 6.26 6.68 20.27
N LYS A 95 5.39 6.64 19.25
CA LYS A 95 4.05 6.03 19.33
C LYS A 95 4.01 4.57 18.92
N LEU A 96 5.14 4.04 18.41
CA LEU A 96 5.21 2.69 17.87
C LEU A 96 5.78 1.70 18.87
N ARG A 97 5.16 0.53 18.94
CA ARG A 97 5.71 -0.68 19.54
C ARG A 97 6.54 -1.48 18.55
N GLY A 98 6.21 -1.39 17.27
CA GLY A 98 6.91 -2.09 16.21
C GLY A 98 6.38 -1.72 14.82
N VAL A 99 7.14 -2.16 13.83
CA VAL A 99 6.79 -2.08 12.41
C VAL A 99 6.91 -3.48 11.82
N VAL A 100 5.94 -3.87 11.03
CA VAL A 100 5.97 -5.11 10.24
C VAL A 100 5.95 -4.70 8.77
N THR A 101 6.99 -5.11 8.04
CA THR A 101 7.12 -4.87 6.61
C THR A 101 6.84 -6.16 5.85
N ILE A 102 5.91 -6.10 4.90
CA ILE A 102 5.53 -7.24 4.08
C ILE A 102 5.81 -6.88 2.62
N ASP A 103 6.81 -7.53 2.05
CA ASP A 103 7.10 -7.60 0.62
C ASP A 103 7.18 -6.23 -0.10
N MET A 104 8.25 -5.48 0.19
CA MET A 104 8.59 -4.23 -0.50
C MET A 104 10.07 -3.91 -0.33
N SER A 105 10.73 -3.53 -1.40
CA SER A 105 12.08 -2.98 -1.35
C SER A 105 12.08 -1.55 -0.79
N PRO A 106 12.96 -1.21 0.16
CA PRO A 106 13.12 0.18 0.59
C PRO A 106 13.82 1.05 -0.46
N LEU A 107 14.42 0.42 -1.48
CA LEU A 107 15.06 1.05 -2.62
C LEU A 107 14.58 0.36 -3.91
N PRO A 108 13.36 0.69 -4.41
CA PRO A 108 12.74 0.00 -5.54
C PRO A 108 13.57 0.04 -6.83
N LEU A 109 14.38 1.08 -7.00
CA LEU A 109 15.28 1.25 -8.13
C LEU A 109 16.71 1.48 -7.64
N SER A 110 17.65 0.62 -8.02
CA SER A 110 19.07 0.78 -7.72
C SER A 110 19.94 0.31 -8.87
N PRO A 111 21.03 1.04 -9.20
CA PRO A 111 22.03 0.57 -10.15
C PRO A 111 22.94 -0.54 -9.57
N ASP A 112 22.95 -0.74 -8.27
CA ASP A 112 23.75 -1.79 -7.62
C ASP A 112 22.98 -3.11 -7.60
N PRO A 113 23.47 -4.17 -8.32
CA PRO A 113 22.78 -5.45 -8.42
C PRO A 113 22.74 -6.25 -7.11
N LYS A 114 23.39 -5.77 -6.05
CA LYS A 114 23.31 -6.38 -4.72
C LYS A 114 22.03 -6.04 -3.97
N TRP A 115 21.34 -4.99 -4.40
CA TRP A 115 20.08 -4.59 -3.77
C TRP A 115 18.91 -5.32 -4.41
N TRP A 116 17.95 -5.70 -3.59
CA TRP A 116 16.65 -6.12 -4.06
C TRP A 116 15.91 -4.89 -4.62
N THR A 117 15.59 -4.94 -5.91
CA THR A 117 14.84 -3.89 -6.60
C THR A 117 13.53 -4.44 -7.16
N GLU A 118 12.59 -3.55 -7.46
CA GLU A 118 11.30 -3.93 -8.06
C GLU A 118 11.39 -4.06 -9.61
N GLY A 119 12.49 -3.62 -10.20
CA GLY A 119 12.76 -3.72 -11.63
C GLY A 119 13.85 -2.78 -12.11
N THR A 120 14.10 -2.79 -13.41
CA THR A 120 14.98 -1.84 -14.09
C THR A 120 14.26 -0.53 -14.36
N ILE A 121 15.02 0.55 -14.63
CA ILE A 121 14.43 1.86 -14.99
C ILE A 121 13.60 1.76 -16.28
N GLU A 122 14.04 0.94 -17.23
CA GLU A 122 13.35 0.71 -18.49
C GLU A 122 11.98 0.05 -18.27
N GLU A 123 11.94 -1.04 -17.49
CA GLU A 123 10.72 -1.77 -17.17
C GLU A 123 9.73 -0.88 -16.40
N LEU A 124 10.19 -0.23 -15.34
CA LEU A 124 9.33 0.61 -14.50
C LEU A 124 8.84 1.85 -15.26
N SER A 125 9.68 2.46 -16.12
CA SER A 125 9.25 3.56 -17.00
C SER A 125 8.20 3.11 -18.01
N GLN A 126 8.33 1.91 -18.57
CA GLN A 126 7.34 1.36 -19.50
C GLN A 126 5.98 1.19 -18.79
N VAL A 127 5.96 0.63 -17.60
CA VAL A 127 4.73 0.52 -16.81
C VAL A 127 4.09 1.88 -16.60
N ALA A 128 4.84 2.88 -16.14
CA ALA A 128 4.32 4.22 -15.86
C ALA A 128 3.81 4.96 -17.12
N THR A 129 4.45 4.77 -18.28
CA THR A 129 4.20 5.58 -19.48
C THR A 129 3.31 4.91 -20.52
N GLN A 130 3.21 3.58 -20.49
CA GLN A 130 2.45 2.83 -21.49
C GLN A 130 1.28 2.03 -20.89
N VAL A 131 1.42 1.54 -19.67
CA VAL A 131 0.43 0.66 -19.04
C VAL A 131 -0.52 1.45 -18.15
N LEU A 132 -0.02 2.19 -17.18
CA LEU A 132 -0.85 2.95 -16.21
C LEU A 132 -1.40 4.26 -16.79
N THR A 133 -1.91 4.22 -18.02
CA THR A 133 -2.40 5.40 -18.76
C THR A 133 -3.92 5.45 -18.91
N SER A 134 -4.60 4.38 -18.53
CA SER A 134 -6.06 4.25 -18.56
C SER A 134 -6.55 3.32 -17.45
N SER A 135 -7.86 3.34 -17.19
CA SER A 135 -8.48 2.40 -16.25
C SER A 135 -8.36 0.94 -16.71
N GLU A 136 -8.46 0.72 -18.02
CA GLU A 136 -8.28 -0.59 -18.64
C GLU A 136 -6.85 -1.09 -18.46
N GLY A 137 -5.86 -0.26 -18.76
CA GLY A 137 -4.45 -0.61 -18.59
C GLY A 137 -4.09 -0.93 -17.13
N CYS A 138 -4.61 -0.16 -16.18
CA CYS A 138 -4.46 -0.47 -14.76
C CYS A 138 -5.10 -1.82 -14.41
N ARG A 139 -6.31 -2.08 -14.87
CA ARG A 139 -7.02 -3.35 -14.58
C ARG A 139 -6.26 -4.54 -15.16
N GLU A 140 -5.77 -4.44 -16.38
CA GLU A 140 -4.97 -5.48 -17.04
C GLU A 140 -3.67 -5.74 -16.26
N PHE A 141 -2.93 -4.69 -15.93
CA PHE A 141 -1.71 -4.77 -15.12
C PHE A 141 -1.95 -5.50 -13.78
N PHE A 142 -2.99 -5.11 -13.03
CA PHE A 142 -3.29 -5.76 -11.75
C PHE A 142 -3.82 -7.19 -11.91
N SER A 143 -4.48 -7.51 -13.02
CA SER A 143 -4.89 -8.88 -13.34
C SER A 143 -3.67 -9.79 -13.55
N GLU A 144 -2.72 -9.34 -14.36
CA GLU A 144 -1.47 -10.06 -14.62
C GLU A 144 -0.61 -10.18 -13.35
N TYR A 145 -0.48 -9.09 -12.60
CA TYR A 145 0.26 -9.07 -11.35
C TYR A 145 -0.36 -10.01 -10.29
N ALA A 146 -1.68 -9.98 -10.13
CA ALA A 146 -2.38 -10.84 -9.17
C ALA A 146 -2.18 -12.33 -9.50
N THR A 147 -2.29 -12.71 -10.76
CA THR A 147 -2.22 -14.12 -11.19
C THR A 147 -0.81 -14.64 -11.42
N GLY A 148 0.13 -13.76 -11.77
CA GLY A 148 1.51 -14.14 -12.10
C GLY A 148 2.52 -13.98 -10.97
N VAL A 149 2.29 -13.02 -10.06
CA VAL A 149 3.25 -12.64 -9.02
C VAL A 149 2.66 -12.77 -7.62
N MET A 150 1.49 -12.17 -7.36
CA MET A 150 0.96 -12.01 -6.02
C MET A 150 0.41 -13.30 -5.43
N ILE A 151 -0.28 -14.11 -6.24
CA ILE A 151 -0.98 -15.33 -5.80
C ILE A 151 -0.34 -16.57 -6.42
N GLN A 152 0.14 -17.47 -5.57
CA GLN A 152 0.87 -18.68 -5.98
C GLN A 152 -0.02 -19.87 -6.38
N HIS A 153 -1.31 -19.82 -6.09
CA HIS A 153 -2.26 -20.85 -6.51
C HIS A 153 -3.15 -20.34 -7.64
N LYS A 154 -3.77 -21.26 -8.36
CA LYS A 154 -4.74 -20.89 -9.40
C LYS A 154 -5.94 -20.19 -8.77
N MET A 155 -6.08 -18.89 -9.06
CA MET A 155 -7.21 -18.10 -8.60
C MET A 155 -8.52 -18.55 -9.28
N LYS A 156 -9.60 -18.48 -8.52
CA LYS A 156 -10.94 -18.59 -9.09
C LYS A 156 -11.33 -17.23 -9.72
N PRO A 157 -12.21 -17.25 -10.73
CA PRO A 157 -12.64 -16.01 -11.39
C PRO A 157 -13.24 -14.97 -10.41
N ASP A 158 -14.01 -15.39 -9.43
CA ASP A 158 -14.61 -14.53 -8.41
C ASP A 158 -13.59 -13.94 -7.43
N GLU A 159 -12.52 -14.66 -7.13
CA GLU A 159 -11.40 -14.14 -6.32
C GLU A 159 -10.63 -13.05 -7.07
N LEU A 160 -10.32 -13.28 -8.34
CA LEU A 160 -9.67 -12.29 -9.19
C LEU A 160 -10.54 -11.05 -9.35
N GLU A 161 -11.83 -11.23 -9.68
CA GLU A 161 -12.76 -10.13 -9.87
C GLU A 161 -12.88 -9.27 -8.59
N TYR A 162 -12.93 -9.91 -7.42
CA TYR A 162 -12.92 -9.21 -6.13
C TYR A 162 -11.68 -8.33 -5.94
N LEU A 163 -10.49 -8.83 -6.28
CA LEU A 163 -9.25 -8.03 -6.20
C LEU A 163 -9.27 -6.86 -7.19
N LEU A 164 -9.74 -7.09 -8.41
CA LEU A 164 -9.81 -6.07 -9.44
C LEU A 164 -10.87 -5.00 -9.12
N ASP A 165 -11.95 -5.36 -8.46
CA ASP A 165 -12.96 -4.39 -7.99
C ASP A 165 -12.40 -3.49 -6.89
N ILE A 166 -11.65 -4.04 -5.94
CA ILE A 166 -11.00 -3.24 -4.90
C ILE A 166 -9.98 -2.29 -5.52
N SER A 167 -9.11 -2.81 -6.38
CA SER A 167 -8.07 -2.04 -7.06
C SER A 167 -8.65 -0.96 -7.97
N GLY A 168 -9.72 -1.26 -8.70
CA GLY A 168 -10.38 -0.37 -9.65
C GLY A 168 -11.04 0.87 -9.02
N ARG A 169 -11.18 0.92 -7.70
CA ARG A 169 -11.65 2.12 -6.99
C ARG A 169 -10.62 3.26 -6.97
N THR A 170 -9.37 2.95 -7.29
CA THR A 170 -8.31 3.96 -7.42
C THR A 170 -8.23 4.42 -8.87
N PRO A 171 -8.47 5.70 -9.17
CA PRO A 171 -8.32 6.22 -10.52
C PRO A 171 -6.92 5.98 -11.08
N TYR A 172 -6.82 5.67 -12.37
CA TYR A 172 -5.55 5.35 -13.03
C TYR A 172 -4.48 6.45 -12.86
N TRP A 173 -4.89 7.71 -12.87
CA TRP A 173 -3.97 8.84 -12.71
C TRP A 173 -3.39 8.94 -11.30
N ILE A 174 -4.13 8.54 -10.26
CA ILE A 174 -3.61 8.41 -8.88
C ILE A 174 -2.69 7.19 -8.80
N CYS A 175 -3.11 6.06 -9.36
CA CYS A 175 -2.27 4.86 -9.43
C CYS A 175 -0.91 5.19 -10.05
N ARG A 176 -0.90 5.90 -11.19
CA ARG A 176 0.32 6.31 -11.88
C ARG A 176 1.18 7.26 -11.06
N GLN A 177 0.58 8.25 -10.36
CA GLN A 177 1.32 9.17 -9.50
C GLN A 177 2.03 8.42 -8.36
N LEU A 178 1.29 7.58 -7.64
CA LEU A 178 1.83 6.76 -6.56
C LEU A 178 2.89 5.76 -7.05
N PHE A 179 2.68 5.15 -8.20
CA PHE A 179 3.66 4.26 -8.81
C PHE A 179 4.97 4.99 -9.12
N CYS A 180 4.90 6.15 -9.75
CA CYS A 180 6.09 6.96 -10.06
C CYS A 180 6.82 7.40 -8.78
N ASP A 181 6.10 7.83 -7.75
CA ASP A 181 6.69 8.21 -6.46
C ASP A 181 7.36 7.01 -5.77
N ALA A 182 6.72 5.82 -5.82
CA ALA A 182 7.27 4.58 -5.30
C ALA A 182 8.61 4.21 -5.95
N VAL A 183 8.70 4.28 -7.28
CA VAL A 183 9.89 3.89 -8.06
C VAL A 183 11.14 4.64 -7.60
N PHE A 184 11.01 5.92 -7.26
CA PHE A 184 12.11 6.78 -6.84
C PHE A 184 12.25 6.94 -5.32
N SER A 185 11.50 6.17 -4.55
CA SER A 185 11.61 6.16 -3.09
C SER A 185 12.96 5.60 -2.62
N ASN A 186 13.46 6.11 -1.49
CA ASN A 186 14.68 5.67 -0.83
C ASN A 186 14.52 5.84 0.69
N TYR A 187 14.30 4.72 1.40
CA TYR A 187 14.04 4.65 2.85
C TYR A 187 15.08 3.85 3.60
#